data_bd550612ec71dfd993fd34e08270c30b
#
_entry.id   bd550612ec71dfd993fd34e08270c30b
#
_cell.length_a   1.000
_cell.length_b   1.000
_cell.length_c   1.000
_cell.angle_alpha   90.00
_cell.angle_beta   90.00
_cell.angle_gamma   90.00
#
_symmetry.space_group_name_H-M   'P 1'
#
loop_
_entity.id
_entity.type
_entity.pdbx_description
1 polymer ?
#
loop_
_entity_poly.entity_id
_entity_poly.type
_entity_poly.pdbx_seq_one_letter_code
_entity_poly.pdbx_strand_id
1 'polypeptide(L)'
;MNENHSVGHCSDYGKSKLEMEQAARKRGQRDGLTHTCLRLANVVGADSLAPALQHAGPATIDSFTSDPEPPKGPLRSYISASDLLRVLDGLLALPEIEWPAILNVACPEPIFMDALIRAADKDVIWQPAPPTAVAEVTLDATYLQKLLPSLNFLSTAPALIDDWRRLESLG
;
A
#
# COMPACT_ATOMS: atom_id res chain seq x y z
N MET A 1 4.59 -2.63 9.81
CA MET A 1 6.06 -2.37 9.73
C MET A 1 6.27 -0.87 9.76
N ASN A 2 7.10 -0.34 10.67
CA ASN A 2 7.49 1.08 10.66
C ASN A 2 8.78 1.29 9.86
N GLU A 3 9.22 2.54 9.67
CA GLU A 3 10.39 2.91 8.85
C GLU A 3 11.71 2.35 9.40
N ASN A 4 11.79 2.11 10.70
CA ASN A 4 12.98 1.56 11.36
C ASN A 4 13.01 0.02 11.38
N HIS A 5 11.97 -0.62 10.85
CA HIS A 5 11.89 -2.07 10.85
C HIS A 5 12.93 -2.68 9.91
N SER A 6 13.87 -3.44 10.46
CA SER A 6 14.77 -4.26 9.65
C SER A 6 13.99 -5.44 9.10
N VAL A 7 13.91 -5.54 7.78
CA VAL A 7 13.21 -6.64 7.11
C VAL A 7 14.02 -7.92 7.28
N GLY A 8 13.62 -8.79 8.22
CA GLY A 8 14.34 -10.03 8.54
C GLY A 8 14.32 -11.03 7.37
N HIS A 9 13.25 -11.77 7.20
CA HIS A 9 13.09 -12.69 6.07
C HIS A 9 12.31 -12.03 4.95
N CYS A 10 12.99 -11.44 3.97
CA CYS A 10 12.33 -10.88 2.79
C CYS A 10 12.56 -11.76 1.56
N SER A 11 11.56 -11.73 0.66
CA SER A 11 11.68 -12.29 -0.68
C SER A 11 12.83 -11.63 -1.47
N ASP A 12 13.25 -12.22 -2.58
CA ASP A 12 14.28 -11.60 -3.43
C ASP A 12 13.86 -10.22 -3.94
N TYR A 13 12.56 -10.01 -4.18
CA TYR A 13 12.01 -8.68 -4.45
C TYR A 13 12.26 -7.71 -3.29
N GLY A 14 11.95 -8.12 -2.04
CA GLY A 14 12.18 -7.29 -0.87
C GLY A 14 13.66 -6.96 -0.67
N LYS A 15 14.57 -7.92 -0.91
CA LYS A 15 16.02 -7.67 -0.87
C LYS A 15 16.44 -6.63 -1.89
N SER A 16 15.99 -6.75 -3.15
CA SER A 16 16.33 -5.78 -4.21
C SER A 16 15.84 -4.37 -3.89
N LYS A 17 14.67 -4.23 -3.23
CA LYS A 17 14.17 -2.93 -2.77
C LYS A 17 15.02 -2.32 -1.65
N LEU A 18 15.48 -3.13 -0.70
CA LEU A 18 16.41 -2.67 0.34
C LEU A 18 17.75 -2.25 -0.22
N GLU A 19 18.29 -2.99 -1.18
CA GLU A 19 19.53 -2.62 -1.87
C GLU A 19 19.37 -1.28 -2.62
N MET A 20 18.22 -1.06 -3.24
CA MET A 20 17.88 0.21 -3.90
C MET A 20 17.82 1.37 -2.88
N GLU A 21 17.17 1.19 -1.72
CA GLU A 21 17.15 2.21 -0.65
C GLU A 21 18.57 2.54 -0.18
N GLN A 22 19.41 1.53 0.04
CA GLN A 22 20.80 1.71 0.44
C GLN A 22 21.62 2.44 -0.63
N ALA A 23 21.45 2.09 -1.91
CA ALA A 23 22.12 2.74 -3.01
C ALA A 23 21.72 4.21 -3.14
N ALA A 24 20.42 4.53 -3.04
CA ALA A 24 19.92 5.89 -3.03
C ALA A 24 20.52 6.72 -1.90
N ARG A 25 20.55 6.16 -0.68
CA ARG A 25 21.15 6.81 0.50
C ARG A 25 22.63 7.11 0.31
N LYS A 26 23.42 6.12 -0.17
CA LYS A 26 24.85 6.30 -0.44
C LYS A 26 25.08 7.36 -1.53
N ARG A 27 24.23 7.37 -2.56
CA ARG A 27 24.29 8.36 -3.63
C ARG A 27 24.02 9.76 -3.11
N GLY A 28 22.93 9.95 -2.35
CA GLY A 28 22.58 11.24 -1.75
C GLY A 28 23.72 11.80 -0.89
N GLN A 29 24.29 10.95 0.00
CA GLN A 29 25.43 11.34 0.83
C GLN A 29 26.66 11.77 0.02
N ARG A 30 26.98 11.06 -1.06
CA ARG A 30 28.12 11.37 -1.91
C ARG A 30 27.94 12.67 -2.70
N ASP A 31 26.73 12.87 -3.23
CA ASP A 31 26.45 13.95 -4.17
C ASP A 31 25.85 15.19 -3.47
N GLY A 32 25.68 15.14 -2.14
CA GLY A 32 25.07 16.23 -1.33
C GLY A 32 23.59 16.46 -1.66
N LEU A 33 22.87 15.43 -2.11
CA LEU A 33 21.47 15.52 -2.49
C LEU A 33 20.57 15.01 -1.38
N THR A 34 19.55 15.78 -1.03
CA THR A 34 18.46 15.31 -0.17
C THR A 34 17.54 14.36 -0.95
N HIS A 35 17.14 13.27 -0.35
CA HIS A 35 16.25 12.28 -0.95
C HIS A 35 15.36 11.63 0.10
N THR A 36 14.18 11.20 -0.32
CA THR A 36 13.25 10.39 0.47
C THR A 36 12.97 9.09 -0.27
N CYS A 37 13.19 7.95 0.38
CA CYS A 37 12.72 6.66 -0.12
C CYS A 37 11.29 6.43 0.35
N LEU A 38 10.34 6.41 -0.59
CA LEU A 38 8.94 6.11 -0.29
C LEU A 38 8.71 4.60 -0.30
N ARG A 39 8.33 4.03 0.84
CA ARG A 39 7.81 2.66 0.93
C ARG A 39 6.30 2.70 0.70
N LEU A 40 5.94 2.47 -0.54
CA LEU A 40 4.57 2.65 -1.00
C LEU A 40 3.72 1.41 -0.71
N ALA A 41 2.55 1.62 -0.14
CA ALA A 41 1.48 0.63 -0.03
C ALA A 41 0.94 0.23 -1.42
N ASN A 42 0.04 -0.74 -1.47
CA ASN A 42 -0.68 -1.07 -2.69
C ASN A 42 -1.49 0.14 -3.17
N VAL A 43 -1.26 0.60 -4.38
CA VAL A 43 -2.08 1.65 -5.00
C VAL A 43 -3.28 0.98 -5.66
N VAL A 44 -4.49 1.29 -5.18
CA VAL A 44 -5.72 0.67 -5.70
C VAL A 44 -5.86 0.94 -7.20
N GLY A 45 -6.07 -0.14 -7.96
CA GLY A 45 -6.15 -0.09 -9.42
C GLY A 45 -4.80 -0.19 -10.16
N ALA A 46 -3.68 -0.16 -9.44
CA ALA A 46 -2.33 -0.32 -10.01
C ALA A 46 -1.49 -1.40 -9.31
N ASP A 47 -2.10 -2.18 -8.44
CA ASP A 47 -1.48 -3.28 -7.68
C ASP A 47 -1.82 -4.66 -8.27
N SER A 48 -1.43 -5.72 -7.56
CA SER A 48 -1.72 -7.11 -7.98
C SER A 48 -3.21 -7.48 -7.99
N LEU A 49 -4.06 -6.70 -7.31
CA LEU A 49 -5.52 -6.89 -7.32
C LEU A 49 -6.19 -6.25 -8.54
N ALA A 50 -5.55 -5.29 -9.19
CA ALA A 50 -6.11 -4.54 -10.31
C ALA A 50 -6.69 -5.43 -11.43
N PRO A 51 -6.02 -6.50 -11.90
CA PRO A 51 -6.61 -7.38 -12.91
C PRO A 51 -7.91 -8.03 -12.47
N ALA A 52 -8.01 -8.44 -11.19
CA ALA A 52 -9.25 -9.02 -10.65
C ALA A 52 -10.37 -7.98 -10.49
N LEU A 53 -10.03 -6.72 -10.25
CA LEU A 53 -11.01 -5.62 -10.20
C LEU A 53 -11.53 -5.25 -11.59
N GLN A 54 -10.69 -5.29 -12.62
CA GLN A 54 -11.01 -4.91 -14.00
C GLN A 54 -11.72 -6.03 -14.77
N HIS A 55 -11.39 -7.30 -14.50
CA HIS A 55 -11.93 -8.43 -15.24
C HIS A 55 -13.42 -8.65 -14.92
N ALA A 56 -14.22 -9.03 -15.91
CA ALA A 56 -15.62 -9.37 -15.69
C ALA A 56 -15.76 -10.68 -14.89
N GLY A 57 -16.65 -10.69 -13.88
CA GLY A 57 -16.93 -11.87 -13.05
C GLY A 57 -16.32 -11.84 -11.65
N PRO A 58 -16.42 -12.96 -10.91
CA PRO A 58 -15.95 -13.06 -9.54
C PRO A 58 -14.42 -13.02 -9.45
N ALA A 59 -13.89 -12.59 -8.32
CA ALA A 59 -12.48 -12.58 -8.01
C ALA A 59 -12.10 -13.74 -7.08
N THR A 60 -11.08 -14.52 -7.45
CA THR A 60 -10.54 -15.58 -6.58
C THR A 60 -9.50 -15.01 -5.64
N ILE A 61 -9.61 -15.36 -4.34
CA ILE A 61 -8.72 -14.86 -3.30
C ILE A 61 -8.42 -15.93 -2.24
N ASP A 62 -7.22 -15.89 -1.68
CA ASP A 62 -6.80 -16.78 -0.61
C ASP A 62 -7.58 -16.51 0.68
N SER A 63 -8.04 -17.59 1.36
CA SER A 63 -8.62 -17.55 2.69
C SER A 63 -7.58 -17.94 3.72
N PHE A 64 -7.47 -17.13 4.78
CA PHE A 64 -6.57 -17.36 5.91
C PHE A 64 -7.31 -17.80 7.18
N THR A 65 -8.59 -18.07 7.08
CA THR A 65 -9.40 -18.62 8.17
C THR A 65 -9.84 -20.03 7.85
N SER A 66 -10.02 -20.86 8.88
CA SER A 66 -10.58 -22.20 8.81
C SER A 66 -11.94 -22.25 9.51
N ASP A 67 -12.79 -23.21 9.11
CA ASP A 67 -14.06 -23.45 9.80
C ASP A 67 -13.90 -23.52 11.32
N PRO A 68 -14.85 -22.97 12.12
CA PRO A 68 -16.13 -22.39 11.72
C PRO A 68 -16.12 -20.86 11.41
N GLU A 69 -14.97 -20.21 11.42
CA GLU A 69 -14.89 -18.77 11.17
C GLU A 69 -15.17 -18.42 9.70
N PRO A 70 -15.83 -17.28 9.43
CA PRO A 70 -16.06 -16.83 8.07
C PRO A 70 -14.73 -16.55 7.36
N PRO A 71 -14.64 -16.83 6.05
CA PRO A 71 -13.42 -16.58 5.30
C PRO A 71 -12.99 -15.11 5.35
N LYS A 72 -11.69 -14.89 5.54
CA LYS A 72 -11.05 -13.56 5.46
C LYS A 72 -9.88 -13.59 4.49
N GLY A 73 -9.82 -12.58 3.65
CA GLY A 73 -8.71 -12.38 2.71
C GLY A 73 -7.45 -11.86 3.38
N PRO A 74 -6.38 -11.68 2.61
CA PRO A 74 -5.16 -11.03 3.09
C PRO A 74 -5.43 -9.60 3.56
N LEU A 75 -4.81 -9.20 4.68
CA LEU A 75 -4.82 -7.83 5.18
C LEU A 75 -3.60 -7.08 4.61
N ARG A 76 -3.83 -5.95 3.98
CA ARG A 76 -2.78 -5.15 3.33
C ARG A 76 -2.97 -3.66 3.58
N SER A 77 -1.88 -2.91 3.53
CA SER A 77 -1.95 -1.46 3.43
C SER A 77 -2.25 -1.04 2.00
N TYR A 78 -3.11 -0.06 1.86
CA TYR A 78 -3.53 0.53 0.58
C TYR A 78 -3.39 2.04 0.62
N ILE A 79 -3.42 2.63 -0.56
CA ILE A 79 -3.55 4.07 -0.77
C ILE A 79 -4.30 4.30 -2.10
N SER A 80 -5.09 5.36 -2.18
CA SER A 80 -5.65 5.82 -3.45
C SER A 80 -4.61 6.57 -4.28
N ALA A 81 -4.77 6.61 -5.59
CA ALA A 81 -3.88 7.41 -6.43
C ALA A 81 -4.00 8.91 -6.12
N SER A 82 -5.22 9.38 -5.80
CA SER A 82 -5.43 10.77 -5.40
C SER A 82 -4.72 11.12 -4.10
N ASP A 83 -4.77 10.25 -3.10
CA ASP A 83 -4.06 10.47 -1.83
C ASP A 83 -2.55 10.40 -2.00
N LEU A 84 -2.05 9.50 -2.85
CA LEU A 84 -0.62 9.45 -3.19
C LEU A 84 -0.14 10.78 -3.78
N LEU A 85 -0.89 11.36 -4.71
CA LEU A 85 -0.57 12.68 -5.28
C LEU A 85 -0.56 13.77 -4.21
N ARG A 86 -1.56 13.76 -3.30
CA ARG A 86 -1.62 14.72 -2.17
C ARG A 86 -0.46 14.58 -1.20
N VAL A 87 0.01 13.35 -0.97
CA VAL A 87 1.23 13.09 -0.16
C VAL A 87 2.45 13.67 -0.86
N LEU A 88 2.61 13.45 -2.18
CA LEU A 88 3.73 14.00 -2.95
C LEU A 88 3.72 15.54 -2.94
N ASP A 89 2.57 16.16 -3.18
CA ASP A 89 2.41 17.61 -3.12
C ASP A 89 2.74 18.16 -1.72
N GLY A 90 2.26 17.47 -0.68
CA GLY A 90 2.55 17.83 0.71
C GLY A 90 4.04 17.74 1.04
N LEU A 91 4.72 16.70 0.60
CA LEU A 91 6.17 16.54 0.79
C LEU A 91 6.97 17.61 0.05
N LEU A 92 6.61 17.91 -1.20
CA LEU A 92 7.26 18.95 -2.00
C LEU A 92 7.06 20.36 -1.43
N ALA A 93 6.00 20.58 -0.66
CA ALA A 93 5.75 21.84 0.02
C ALA A 93 6.58 22.01 1.32
N LEU A 94 7.16 20.95 1.86
CA LEU A 94 8.02 21.01 3.03
C LEU A 94 9.43 21.51 2.66
N PRO A 95 10.10 22.24 3.58
CA PRO A 95 11.54 22.50 3.44
C PRO A 95 12.33 21.19 3.34
N GLU A 96 13.35 21.14 2.48
CA GLU A 96 14.15 19.92 2.28
C GLU A 96 14.76 19.35 3.57
N ILE A 97 15.04 20.20 4.54
CA ILE A 97 15.58 19.77 5.86
C ILE A 97 14.59 18.93 6.67
N GLU A 98 13.30 19.01 6.35
CA GLU A 98 12.24 18.24 7.01
C GLU A 98 11.94 16.93 6.28
N TRP A 99 12.54 16.70 5.11
CA TRP A 99 12.30 15.48 4.35
C TRP A 99 12.90 14.26 5.07
N PRO A 100 12.07 13.23 5.36
CA PRO A 100 12.57 12.01 5.98
C PRO A 100 13.39 11.19 4.98
N ALA A 101 14.41 10.49 5.45
CA ALA A 101 15.19 9.60 4.58
C ALA A 101 14.37 8.42 4.04
N ILE A 102 13.41 7.93 4.85
CA ILE A 102 12.47 6.86 4.50
C ILE A 102 11.09 7.26 5.02
N LEU A 103 10.05 7.01 4.24
CA LEU A 103 8.66 7.28 4.62
C LEU A 103 7.75 6.15 4.13
N ASN A 104 6.98 5.57 5.03
CA ASN A 104 5.87 4.70 4.67
C ASN A 104 4.70 5.53 4.16
N VAL A 105 4.19 5.19 2.98
CA VAL A 105 3.09 5.90 2.34
C VAL A 105 1.91 4.95 2.18
N ALA A 106 0.94 5.08 3.08
CA ALA A 106 -0.25 4.25 3.16
C ALA A 106 -1.40 5.03 3.79
N CYS A 107 -2.63 4.60 3.54
CA CYS A 107 -3.75 4.98 4.40
C CYS A 107 -3.51 4.48 5.83
N PRO A 108 -4.02 5.19 6.86
CA PRO A 108 -3.81 4.81 8.26
C PRO A 108 -4.26 3.39 8.59
N GLU A 109 -5.42 3.00 8.07
CA GLU A 109 -6.02 1.70 8.37
C GLU A 109 -5.77 0.69 7.24
N PRO A 110 -5.25 -0.50 7.56
CA PRO A 110 -5.13 -1.58 6.59
C PRO A 110 -6.50 -2.15 6.23
N ILE A 111 -6.62 -2.71 5.04
CA ILE A 111 -7.88 -3.19 4.48
C ILE A 111 -7.73 -4.64 4.03
N PHE A 112 -8.75 -5.46 4.30
CA PHE A 112 -8.83 -6.80 3.74
C PHE A 112 -9.08 -6.74 2.23
N MET A 113 -8.38 -7.57 1.46
CA MET A 113 -8.51 -7.60 0.01
C MET A 113 -9.94 -7.94 -0.46
N ASP A 114 -10.64 -8.84 0.26
CA ASP A 114 -12.04 -9.17 -0.05
C ASP A 114 -12.98 -7.97 0.16
N ALA A 115 -12.67 -7.05 1.07
CA ALA A 115 -13.47 -5.83 1.25
C ALA A 115 -13.38 -4.91 0.01
N LEU A 116 -12.20 -4.81 -0.64
CA LEU A 116 -12.06 -4.06 -1.89
C LEU A 116 -12.81 -4.74 -3.05
N ILE A 117 -12.72 -6.07 -3.16
CA ILE A 117 -13.44 -6.84 -4.18
C ILE A 117 -14.96 -6.62 -4.05
N ARG A 118 -15.50 -6.71 -2.81
CA ARG A 118 -16.92 -6.47 -2.54
C ARG A 118 -17.33 -5.02 -2.80
N ALA A 119 -16.47 -4.04 -2.43
CA ALA A 119 -16.71 -2.63 -2.74
C ALA A 119 -16.71 -2.34 -4.24
N ALA A 120 -16.05 -3.19 -5.04
CA ALA A 120 -16.10 -3.13 -6.50
C ALA A 120 -17.31 -3.89 -7.11
N ASP A 121 -18.32 -4.26 -6.28
CA ASP A 121 -19.54 -4.99 -6.67
C ASP A 121 -19.23 -6.37 -7.29
N LYS A 122 -18.21 -7.05 -6.76
CA LYS A 122 -17.78 -8.38 -7.24
C LYS A 122 -17.97 -9.45 -6.18
N ASP A 123 -18.31 -10.64 -6.63
CA ASP A 123 -18.32 -11.84 -5.80
C ASP A 123 -16.90 -12.33 -5.53
N VAL A 124 -16.71 -12.92 -4.35
CA VAL A 124 -15.45 -13.51 -3.93
C VAL A 124 -15.54 -15.03 -4.02
N ILE A 125 -14.63 -15.64 -4.75
CA ILE A 125 -14.38 -17.09 -4.71
C ILE A 125 -13.20 -17.34 -3.79
N TRP A 126 -13.44 -18.11 -2.73
CA TRP A 126 -12.44 -18.44 -1.75
C TRP A 126 -11.64 -19.68 -2.14
N GLN A 127 -10.34 -19.61 -1.98
CA GLN A 127 -9.45 -20.77 -2.06
C GLN A 127 -8.57 -20.85 -0.81
N PRO A 128 -8.16 -22.03 -0.36
CA PRO A 128 -7.23 -22.15 0.76
C PRO A 128 -5.91 -21.44 0.47
N ALA A 129 -5.41 -20.64 1.41
CA ALA A 129 -4.12 -20.00 1.26
C ALA A 129 -2.99 -21.04 1.17
N PRO A 130 -2.05 -20.91 0.22
CA PRO A 130 -0.88 -21.78 0.19
C PRO A 130 0.01 -21.55 1.44
N PRO A 131 0.77 -22.57 1.88
CA PRO A 131 1.58 -22.46 3.11
C PRO A 131 2.62 -21.31 3.11
N THR A 132 2.98 -20.82 1.94
CA THR A 132 3.93 -19.71 1.77
C THR A 132 3.26 -18.35 1.73
N ALA A 133 1.92 -18.29 1.69
CA ALA A 133 1.19 -17.04 1.67
C ALA A 133 1.24 -16.35 3.04
N VAL A 134 1.28 -15.03 3.01
CA VAL A 134 1.34 -14.19 4.22
C VAL A 134 0.00 -13.50 4.42
N ALA A 135 -0.66 -13.81 5.55
CA ALA A 135 -1.98 -13.27 5.88
C ALA A 135 -1.96 -11.74 6.02
N GLU A 136 -0.93 -11.18 6.63
CA GLU A 136 -0.86 -9.76 6.92
C GLU A 136 0.47 -9.14 6.48
N VAL A 137 0.39 -8.10 5.65
CA VAL A 137 1.53 -7.24 5.30
C VAL A 137 1.05 -5.80 5.36
N THR A 138 1.43 -5.09 6.42
CA THR A 138 0.95 -3.74 6.69
C THR A 138 2.10 -2.76 6.97
N LEU A 139 1.93 -1.52 6.56
CA LEU A 139 2.82 -0.40 6.83
C LEU A 139 2.22 0.45 7.96
N ASP A 140 3.06 0.89 8.87
CA ASP A 140 2.69 1.88 9.87
C ASP A 140 2.82 3.28 9.26
N ALA A 141 1.70 3.96 9.07
CA ALA A 141 1.64 5.31 8.49
C ALA A 141 1.65 6.43 9.55
N THR A 142 1.90 6.10 10.82
CA THR A 142 1.88 7.09 11.93
C THR A 142 2.83 8.24 11.69
N TYR A 143 3.99 8.00 11.08
CA TYR A 143 4.94 9.06 10.79
C TYR A 143 4.44 9.98 9.67
N LEU A 144 3.86 9.44 8.62
CA LEU A 144 3.22 10.20 7.55
C LEU A 144 2.12 11.13 8.10
N GLN A 145 1.25 10.59 8.98
CA GLN A 145 0.18 11.39 9.59
C GLN A 145 0.71 12.56 10.45
N LYS A 146 1.83 12.36 11.14
CA LYS A 146 2.49 13.43 11.92
C LYS A 146 3.16 14.45 11.03
N LEU A 147 3.75 14.03 9.93
CA LEU A 147 4.47 14.89 8.99
C LEU A 147 3.50 15.76 8.18
N LEU A 148 2.36 15.20 7.78
CA LEU A 148 1.33 15.86 6.97
C LEU A 148 -0.04 15.79 7.66
N PRO A 149 -0.23 16.45 8.82
CA PRO A 149 -1.41 16.30 9.66
C PRO A 149 -2.70 16.84 9.04
N SER A 150 -2.60 17.67 8.02
CA SER A 150 -3.76 18.21 7.29
C SER A 150 -4.35 17.23 6.25
N LEU A 151 -3.66 16.13 5.95
CA LEU A 151 -4.16 15.15 4.99
C LEU A 151 -5.23 14.24 5.61
N ASN A 152 -6.41 14.25 5.01
CA ASN A 152 -7.48 13.31 5.29
C ASN A 152 -7.46 12.21 4.22
N PHE A 153 -7.15 10.98 4.62
CA PHE A 153 -7.02 9.84 3.73
C PHE A 153 -8.37 9.15 3.48
N LEU A 154 -8.53 8.61 2.28
CA LEU A 154 -9.62 7.69 1.96
C LEU A 154 -9.29 6.33 2.61
N SER A 155 -9.87 6.06 3.78
CA SER A 155 -9.48 4.92 4.63
C SER A 155 -10.47 3.75 4.60
N THR A 156 -11.45 3.76 3.68
CA THR A 156 -12.42 2.66 3.56
C THR A 156 -12.39 2.04 2.17
N ALA A 157 -12.69 0.75 2.07
CA ALA A 157 -12.72 0.05 0.80
C ALA A 157 -13.65 0.73 -0.24
N PRO A 158 -14.89 1.14 0.10
CA PRO A 158 -15.73 1.87 -0.85
C PRO A 158 -15.09 3.17 -1.34
N ALA A 159 -14.55 4.01 -0.45
CA ALA A 159 -13.95 5.28 -0.83
C ALA A 159 -12.73 5.10 -1.77
N LEU A 160 -11.91 4.08 -1.52
CA LEU A 160 -10.77 3.75 -2.38
C LEU A 160 -11.21 3.27 -3.77
N ILE A 161 -12.26 2.45 -3.85
CA ILE A 161 -12.81 1.95 -5.12
C ILE A 161 -13.49 3.08 -5.89
N ASP A 162 -14.20 3.97 -5.22
CA ASP A 162 -14.84 5.13 -5.85
C ASP A 162 -13.79 6.09 -6.44
N ASP A 163 -12.69 6.34 -5.74
CA ASP A 163 -11.58 7.15 -6.25
C ASP A 163 -10.94 6.51 -7.49
N TRP A 164 -10.67 5.21 -7.44
CA TRP A 164 -10.13 4.47 -8.58
C TRP A 164 -11.07 4.55 -9.81
N ARG A 165 -12.37 4.25 -9.65
CA ARG A 165 -13.37 4.31 -10.73
C ARG A 165 -13.46 5.72 -11.33
N ARG A 166 -13.44 6.75 -10.47
CA ARG A 166 -13.44 8.14 -10.90
C ARG A 166 -12.22 8.45 -11.79
N LEU A 167 -11.04 8.01 -11.41
CA LEU A 167 -9.82 8.24 -12.19
C LEU A 167 -9.82 7.46 -13.51
N GLU A 168 -10.29 6.21 -13.54
CA GLU A 168 -10.43 5.45 -14.78
C GLU A 168 -11.39 6.12 -15.78
N SER A 169 -12.41 6.81 -15.29
CA SER A 169 -13.35 7.53 -16.16
C SER A 169 -12.79 8.80 -16.80
N LEU A 170 -11.60 9.25 -16.40
CA LEU A 170 -10.93 10.44 -16.94
C LEU A 170 -9.89 10.11 -18.03
N GLY A 171 -9.54 8.85 -18.21
CA GLY A 171 -8.56 8.36 -19.19
C GLY A 171 -9.21 7.66 -20.35
#